data_38fd65a43ad586d493779148374aaee7
#
_entry.id   38fd65a43ad586d493779148374aaee7
#
_cell.length_a   1.000
_cell.length_b   1.000
_cell.length_c   1.000
_cell.angle_alpha   90.00
_cell.angle_beta   90.00
_cell.angle_gamma   90.00
#
_symmetry.space_group_name_H-M   'P 1'
#
loop_
_entity.id
_entity.type
_entity.pdbx_description
1 polymer ?
#
loop_
_entity_poly.entity_id
_entity_poly.type
_entity_poly.pdbx_seq_one_letter_code
_entity_poly.pdbx_strand_id
1 'polypeptide(L)'
;DPVFNTQAHNPSQALIESAKNNVDLTALQQKLAPNYALLSEIIDYKNSPNCLQKGECDLGGKVGEYSIKDGKSVKIAGSISTGKKIVSALLLAHYVGKPDSEIANGRVDSQEKWRAINEIKNEYYRTLFKNNEALAQNASYPLLAFIQQQLNSENKINLLVGHDSNIVALLAALGVEPYELDDSLENIPIGGKLLFEVWKQKPSGKLKFKLDYVYQTTEQLINITPLSLATPPNQTALTLKGCEKDEKGFCDYERFQQVLRESIENGKK
;
A
#
# COMPACT_ATOMS: atom_id res chain seq x y z
N ASP A 1 -15.63 9.28 6.41
CA ASP A 1 -16.22 9.51 5.10
C ASP A 1 -16.27 8.18 4.34
N PRO A 2 -17.44 7.71 3.88
CA PRO A 2 -17.57 6.41 3.21
C PRO A 2 -16.76 6.31 1.91
N VAL A 3 -16.42 7.43 1.27
CA VAL A 3 -15.60 7.45 0.04
C VAL A 3 -14.18 6.95 0.30
N PHE A 4 -13.62 7.23 1.49
CA PHE A 4 -12.25 6.85 1.85
C PHE A 4 -12.17 5.55 2.65
N ASN A 5 -13.27 4.85 2.87
CA ASN A 5 -13.24 3.54 3.50
C ASN A 5 -12.95 2.46 2.44
N THR A 6 -11.87 1.71 2.61
CA THR A 6 -11.57 0.52 1.80
C THR A 6 -12.39 -0.67 2.31
N GLN A 7 -13.71 -0.59 2.12
CA GLN A 7 -14.66 -1.59 2.58
C GLN A 7 -15.23 -2.37 1.40
N ALA A 8 -15.63 -3.61 1.64
CA ALA A 8 -16.37 -4.39 0.66
C ALA A 8 -17.80 -3.84 0.52
N HIS A 9 -18.30 -3.73 -0.71
CA HIS A 9 -19.61 -3.20 -1.07
C HIS A 9 -20.43 -4.30 -1.77
N ASN A 10 -21.42 -4.86 -1.07
CA ASN A 10 -22.26 -5.95 -1.58
C ASN A 10 -21.46 -7.07 -2.30
N PRO A 11 -20.35 -7.56 -1.69
CA PRO A 11 -19.48 -8.52 -2.36
C PRO A 11 -20.24 -9.82 -2.59
N SER A 12 -20.25 -10.32 -3.82
CA SER A 12 -20.84 -11.62 -4.13
C SER A 12 -20.07 -12.74 -3.43
N GLN A 13 -20.73 -13.87 -3.15
CA GLN A 13 -20.05 -15.03 -2.57
C GLN A 13 -18.91 -15.52 -3.48
N ALA A 14 -19.08 -15.46 -4.79
CA ALA A 14 -18.05 -15.83 -5.77
C ALA A 14 -16.82 -14.91 -5.68
N LEU A 15 -17.03 -13.59 -5.48
CA LEU A 15 -15.93 -12.64 -5.27
C LEU A 15 -15.16 -12.96 -3.99
N ILE A 16 -15.87 -13.23 -2.90
CA ILE A 16 -15.26 -13.57 -1.60
C ILE A 16 -14.43 -14.85 -1.72
N GLU A 17 -14.96 -15.89 -2.35
CA GLU A 17 -14.28 -17.17 -2.54
C GLU A 17 -13.07 -17.03 -3.47
N SER A 18 -13.21 -16.33 -4.59
CA SER A 18 -12.09 -16.03 -5.47
C SER A 18 -10.97 -15.30 -4.75
N ALA A 19 -11.30 -14.27 -3.97
CA ALA A 19 -10.31 -13.51 -3.22
C ALA A 19 -9.55 -14.36 -2.20
N LYS A 20 -10.24 -15.26 -1.50
CA LYS A 20 -9.63 -16.18 -0.54
C LYS A 20 -8.73 -17.22 -1.21
N ASN A 21 -9.10 -17.68 -2.41
CA ASN A 21 -8.37 -18.74 -3.13
C ASN A 21 -7.18 -18.20 -3.94
N ASN A 22 -7.17 -16.91 -4.28
CA ASN A 22 -6.11 -16.33 -5.12
C ASN A 22 -4.78 -16.09 -4.38
N VAL A 23 -4.74 -16.26 -3.06
CA VAL A 23 -3.53 -16.11 -2.26
C VAL A 23 -3.35 -17.29 -1.33
N ASP A 24 -2.26 -18.02 -1.48
CA ASP A 24 -1.86 -19.05 -0.53
C ASP A 24 -1.21 -18.39 0.71
N LEU A 25 -2.04 -18.15 1.72
CA LEU A 25 -1.61 -17.55 2.98
C LEU A 25 -0.70 -18.48 3.79
N THR A 26 -0.79 -19.80 3.58
CA THR A 26 0.10 -20.79 4.22
C THR A 26 1.50 -20.70 3.62
N ALA A 27 1.61 -20.70 2.30
CA ALA A 27 2.89 -20.50 1.63
C ALA A 27 3.50 -19.14 1.96
N LEU A 28 2.70 -18.09 2.05
CA LEU A 28 3.15 -16.75 2.47
C LEU A 28 3.72 -16.77 3.88
N GLN A 29 3.05 -17.43 4.83
CA GLN A 29 3.54 -17.56 6.20
C GLN A 29 4.89 -18.29 6.25
N GLN A 30 5.02 -19.39 5.49
CA GLN A 30 6.28 -20.14 5.37
C GLN A 30 7.40 -19.27 4.78
N LYS A 31 7.10 -18.52 3.71
CA LYS A 31 8.04 -17.53 3.12
C LYS A 31 8.54 -16.52 4.15
N LEU A 32 7.66 -16.02 5.01
CA LEU A 32 7.97 -15.02 6.02
C LEU A 32 8.52 -15.59 7.34
N ALA A 33 8.66 -16.90 7.48
CA ALA A 33 9.16 -17.52 8.72
C ALA A 33 10.50 -16.94 9.20
N PRO A 34 11.52 -16.71 8.35
CA PRO A 34 12.78 -16.08 8.78
C PRO A 34 12.57 -14.65 9.30
N ASN A 35 11.67 -13.89 8.69
CA ASN A 35 11.36 -12.52 9.07
C ASN A 35 10.66 -12.46 10.43
N TYR A 36 9.75 -13.41 10.71
CA TYR A 36 9.13 -13.55 12.03
C TYR A 36 10.12 -13.98 13.11
N ALA A 37 11.04 -14.89 12.80
CA ALA A 37 12.08 -15.31 13.71
C ALA A 37 12.95 -14.11 14.12
N LEU A 38 13.43 -13.33 13.13
CA LEU A 38 14.18 -12.10 13.38
C LEU A 38 13.39 -11.06 14.18
N LEU A 39 12.13 -10.82 13.81
CA LEU A 39 11.27 -9.87 14.54
C LEU A 39 11.04 -10.32 15.99
N SER A 40 10.85 -11.63 16.22
CA SER A 40 10.69 -12.21 17.57
C SER A 40 11.94 -11.99 18.44
N GLU A 41 13.14 -12.14 17.86
CA GLU A 41 14.41 -11.85 18.53
C GLU A 41 14.54 -10.35 18.85
N ILE A 42 14.30 -9.49 17.87
CA ILE A 42 14.39 -8.02 18.00
C ILE A 42 13.52 -7.51 19.16
N ILE A 43 12.27 -7.96 19.25
CA ILE A 43 11.32 -7.48 20.27
C ILE A 43 11.33 -8.31 21.55
N ASP A 44 12.23 -9.30 21.65
CA ASP A 44 12.28 -10.25 22.80
C ASP A 44 10.91 -10.90 23.07
N TYR A 45 10.28 -11.42 22.00
CA TYR A 45 8.90 -11.89 22.05
C TYR A 45 8.66 -13.02 23.09
N LYS A 46 9.69 -13.82 23.37
CA LYS A 46 9.62 -14.90 24.38
C LYS A 46 9.34 -14.37 25.79
N ASN A 47 9.75 -13.13 26.08
CA ASN A 47 9.48 -12.45 27.34
C ASN A 47 8.24 -11.54 27.29
N SER A 48 7.47 -11.59 26.21
CA SER A 48 6.24 -10.82 26.08
C SER A 48 5.10 -11.39 26.95
N PRO A 49 4.14 -10.55 27.35
CA PRO A 49 2.93 -11.03 28.04
C PRO A 49 2.17 -12.10 27.27
N ASN A 50 2.17 -12.06 25.94
CA ASN A 50 1.52 -13.09 25.13
C ASN A 50 2.19 -14.46 25.27
N CYS A 51 3.52 -14.50 25.28
CA CYS A 51 4.24 -15.76 25.50
C CYS A 51 4.11 -16.24 26.94
N LEU A 52 4.41 -15.37 27.92
CA LEU A 52 4.51 -15.76 29.35
C LEU A 52 3.14 -16.06 29.96
N GLN A 53 2.10 -15.34 29.58
CA GLN A 53 0.77 -15.48 30.20
C GLN A 53 -0.19 -16.35 29.41
N LYS A 54 -0.08 -16.34 28.06
CA LYS A 54 -1.00 -17.06 27.16
C LYS A 54 -0.36 -18.28 26.48
N GLY A 55 0.95 -18.49 26.63
CA GLY A 55 1.66 -19.56 25.94
C GLY A 55 1.82 -19.36 24.42
N GLU A 56 1.50 -18.17 23.90
CA GLU A 56 1.61 -17.83 22.48
C GLU A 56 3.03 -17.34 22.17
N CYS A 57 4.00 -18.27 22.15
CA CYS A 57 5.43 -17.93 22.01
C CYS A 57 5.93 -17.92 20.56
N ASP A 58 5.12 -18.29 19.59
CA ASP A 58 5.45 -18.23 18.17
C ASP A 58 4.72 -17.05 17.51
N LEU A 59 5.46 -15.97 17.24
CA LEU A 59 4.92 -14.79 16.57
C LEU A 59 4.44 -15.11 15.14
N GLY A 60 5.10 -16.04 14.46
CA GLY A 60 4.79 -16.49 13.10
C GLY A 60 3.74 -17.61 13.01
N GLY A 61 3.28 -18.16 14.15
CA GLY A 61 2.56 -19.43 14.18
C GLY A 61 1.12 -19.43 13.66
N LYS A 62 0.48 -18.25 13.47
CA LYS A 62 -0.93 -18.19 13.04
C LYS A 62 -1.03 -17.83 11.56
N VAL A 63 -1.51 -18.75 10.73
CA VAL A 63 -1.82 -18.52 9.32
C VAL A 63 -2.80 -17.38 9.17
N GLY A 64 -2.62 -16.58 8.12
CA GLY A 64 -3.52 -15.46 7.80
C GLY A 64 -4.92 -15.94 7.41
N GLU A 65 -5.92 -15.08 7.65
CA GLU A 65 -7.30 -15.30 7.21
C GLU A 65 -7.91 -13.98 6.72
N TYR A 66 -8.53 -14.00 5.54
CA TYR A 66 -9.28 -12.87 5.04
C TYR A 66 -10.57 -12.63 5.80
N SER A 67 -10.83 -11.37 6.15
CA SER A 67 -12.12 -10.87 6.59
C SER A 67 -12.69 -9.94 5.52
N ILE A 68 -13.63 -10.46 4.72
CA ILE A 68 -14.33 -9.74 3.65
C ILE A 68 -15.80 -9.78 4.01
N LYS A 69 -16.32 -8.69 4.57
CA LYS A 69 -17.72 -8.58 5.00
C LYS A 69 -18.29 -7.29 4.46
N ASP A 70 -19.54 -7.34 3.97
CA ASP A 70 -20.23 -6.18 3.46
C ASP A 70 -20.20 -5.00 4.44
N GLY A 71 -19.96 -3.80 3.93
CA GLY A 71 -19.84 -2.56 4.71
C GLY A 71 -18.68 -2.55 5.71
N LYS A 72 -17.72 -3.48 5.62
CA LYS A 72 -16.55 -3.56 6.51
C LYS A 72 -15.25 -3.52 5.71
N SER A 73 -14.23 -2.93 6.32
CA SER A 73 -12.89 -2.91 5.73
C SER A 73 -12.37 -4.33 5.49
N VAL A 74 -11.81 -4.54 4.29
CA VAL A 74 -11.10 -5.78 3.96
C VAL A 74 -9.85 -5.89 4.83
N LYS A 75 -9.63 -7.03 5.46
CA LYS A 75 -8.52 -7.28 6.40
C LYS A 75 -7.96 -8.69 6.23
N ILE A 76 -6.71 -8.84 6.60
CA ILE A 76 -6.09 -10.15 6.80
C ILE A 76 -5.72 -10.26 8.28
N ALA A 77 -6.26 -11.26 8.97
CA ALA A 77 -5.93 -11.57 10.37
C ALA A 77 -4.65 -12.43 10.47
N GLY A 78 -4.34 -12.95 11.67
CA GLY A 78 -3.19 -13.84 11.89
C GLY A 78 -1.87 -13.13 12.14
N SER A 79 -0.78 -13.90 12.05
CA SER A 79 0.58 -13.42 12.32
C SER A 79 0.98 -12.24 11.46
N ILE A 80 0.56 -12.21 10.19
CA ILE A 80 0.89 -11.12 9.27
C ILE A 80 0.31 -9.77 9.74
N SER A 81 -0.91 -9.77 10.29
CA SER A 81 -1.51 -8.55 10.86
C SER A 81 -0.80 -8.11 12.14
N THR A 82 -0.41 -9.06 12.98
CA THR A 82 0.34 -8.76 14.21
C THR A 82 1.72 -8.22 13.89
N GLY A 83 2.46 -8.90 13.03
CA GLY A 83 3.79 -8.48 12.58
C GLY A 83 3.76 -7.09 11.91
N LYS A 84 2.80 -6.85 11.02
CA LYS A 84 2.60 -5.53 10.41
C LYS A 84 2.44 -4.42 11.46
N LYS A 85 1.67 -4.64 12.52
CA LYS A 85 1.47 -3.64 13.58
C LYS A 85 2.75 -3.38 14.37
N ILE A 86 3.49 -4.43 14.71
CA ILE A 86 4.75 -4.31 15.43
C ILE A 86 5.78 -3.55 14.57
N VAL A 87 5.98 -3.97 13.33
CA VAL A 87 6.90 -3.30 12.40
C VAL A 87 6.50 -1.85 12.18
N SER A 88 5.21 -1.54 12.04
CA SER A 88 4.75 -0.16 11.92
C SER A 88 5.10 0.69 13.14
N ALA A 89 5.00 0.13 14.35
CA ALA A 89 5.38 0.84 15.57
C ALA A 89 6.89 1.13 15.64
N LEU A 90 7.72 0.17 15.24
CA LEU A 90 9.18 0.35 15.16
C LEU A 90 9.56 1.41 14.11
N LEU A 91 8.96 1.36 12.91
CA LEU A 91 9.19 2.35 11.86
C LEU A 91 8.75 3.76 12.28
N LEU A 92 7.61 3.89 12.94
CA LEU A 92 7.17 5.20 13.44
C LEU A 92 8.14 5.76 14.47
N ALA A 93 8.68 4.92 15.37
CA ALA A 93 9.71 5.35 16.31
C ALA A 93 10.98 5.83 15.58
N HIS A 94 11.36 5.14 14.49
CA HIS A 94 12.49 5.52 13.64
C HIS A 94 12.26 6.85 12.92
N TYR A 95 11.08 7.05 12.32
CA TYR A 95 10.74 8.27 11.58
C TYR A 95 10.53 9.52 12.45
N VAL A 96 10.21 9.36 13.74
CA VAL A 96 10.18 10.50 14.68
C VAL A 96 11.56 10.82 15.27
N GLY A 97 12.63 10.22 14.73
CA GLY A 97 14.01 10.51 15.10
C GLY A 97 14.45 9.94 16.45
N LYS A 98 13.81 8.88 16.94
CA LYS A 98 14.33 8.17 18.11
C LYS A 98 15.68 7.56 17.78
N PRO A 99 16.68 7.65 18.68
CA PRO A 99 17.94 6.98 18.50
C PRO A 99 17.73 5.46 18.34
N ASP A 100 18.50 4.82 17.47
CA ASP A 100 18.38 3.37 17.24
C ASP A 100 18.54 2.56 18.54
N SER A 101 19.35 3.05 19.51
CA SER A 101 19.50 2.44 20.83
C SER A 101 18.20 2.37 21.64
N GLU A 102 17.22 3.24 21.36
CA GLU A 102 15.90 3.25 22.01
C GLU A 102 14.86 2.44 21.24
N ILE A 103 15.16 2.07 20.00
CA ILE A 103 14.24 1.27 19.16
C ILE A 103 14.57 -0.21 19.40
N ALA A 104 13.65 -0.94 20.02
CA ALA A 104 13.85 -2.35 20.38
C ALA A 104 15.21 -2.60 21.10
N ASN A 105 15.63 -1.68 21.97
CA ASN A 105 16.90 -1.71 22.68
C ASN A 105 18.14 -1.84 21.76
N GLY A 106 18.13 -1.16 20.63
CA GLY A 106 19.24 -1.15 19.67
C GLY A 106 19.41 -2.45 18.86
N ARG A 107 18.40 -3.32 18.85
CA ARG A 107 18.49 -4.62 18.16
C ARG A 107 18.25 -4.55 16.67
N VAL A 108 17.71 -3.43 16.15
CA VAL A 108 17.60 -3.16 14.72
C VAL A 108 18.78 -2.29 14.30
N ASP A 109 19.96 -2.87 14.24
CA ASP A 109 21.26 -2.22 14.13
C ASP A 109 21.80 -2.14 12.69
N SER A 110 21.03 -2.57 11.70
CA SER A 110 21.42 -2.51 10.29
C SER A 110 20.24 -2.31 9.34
N GLN A 111 20.52 -1.80 8.15
CA GLN A 111 19.50 -1.65 7.10
C GLN A 111 18.95 -3.01 6.64
N GLU A 112 19.76 -4.07 6.65
CA GLU A 112 19.33 -5.42 6.33
C GLU A 112 18.24 -5.90 7.28
N LYS A 113 18.43 -5.68 8.59
CA LYS A 113 17.40 -6.01 9.60
C LYS A 113 16.13 -5.19 9.40
N TRP A 114 16.24 -3.89 9.16
CA TRP A 114 15.09 -3.04 8.83
C TRP A 114 14.33 -3.55 7.62
N ARG A 115 15.01 -3.87 6.52
CA ARG A 115 14.41 -4.43 5.31
C ARG A 115 13.75 -5.78 5.58
N ALA A 116 14.45 -6.66 6.31
CA ALA A 116 13.95 -7.99 6.62
C ALA A 116 12.65 -7.95 7.44
N ILE A 117 12.59 -7.17 8.54
CA ILE A 117 11.34 -7.09 9.33
C ILE A 117 10.23 -6.35 8.58
N ASN A 118 10.58 -5.35 7.77
CA ASN A 118 9.61 -4.59 7.01
C ASN A 118 8.96 -5.39 5.86
N GLU A 119 9.60 -6.46 5.41
CA GLU A 119 8.99 -7.35 4.41
C GLU A 119 7.66 -7.95 4.89
N ILE A 120 7.47 -8.16 6.20
CA ILE A 120 6.19 -8.59 6.78
C ILE A 120 5.09 -7.54 6.50
N LYS A 121 5.41 -6.24 6.67
CA LYS A 121 4.48 -5.14 6.40
C LYS A 121 4.22 -4.98 4.90
N ASN A 122 5.26 -5.05 4.09
CA ASN A 122 5.16 -4.95 2.64
C ASN A 122 4.32 -6.09 2.07
N GLU A 123 4.51 -7.32 2.54
CA GLU A 123 3.72 -8.48 2.12
C GLU A 123 2.26 -8.40 2.60
N TYR A 124 2.00 -7.85 3.79
CA TYR A 124 0.62 -7.59 4.22
C TYR A 124 -0.11 -6.71 3.22
N TYR A 125 0.46 -5.59 2.81
CA TYR A 125 -0.18 -4.67 1.87
C TYR A 125 -0.23 -5.24 0.45
N ARG A 126 0.83 -5.87 -0.03
CA ARG A 126 0.81 -6.57 -1.31
C ARG A 126 -0.31 -7.60 -1.37
N THR A 127 -0.47 -8.39 -0.32
CA THR A 127 -1.44 -9.50 -0.25
C THR A 127 -2.87 -9.00 -0.09
N LEU A 128 -3.10 -7.87 0.56
CA LEU A 128 -4.44 -7.37 0.87
C LEU A 128 -5.33 -7.26 -0.38
N PHE A 129 -4.76 -6.78 -1.49
CA PHE A 129 -5.45 -6.65 -2.79
C PHE A 129 -4.66 -7.27 -3.95
N LYS A 130 -3.44 -7.76 -3.70
CA LYS A 130 -2.63 -8.41 -4.73
C LYS A 130 -3.36 -9.63 -5.27
N ASN A 131 -3.31 -9.80 -6.59
CA ASN A 131 -3.99 -10.89 -7.30
C ASN A 131 -5.52 -10.91 -7.14
N ASN A 132 -6.11 -9.83 -6.57
CA ASN A 132 -7.53 -9.67 -6.35
C ASN A 132 -8.01 -8.32 -6.88
N GLU A 133 -7.76 -8.06 -8.18
CA GLU A 133 -8.17 -6.81 -8.83
C GLU A 133 -9.67 -6.55 -8.64
N ALA A 134 -10.51 -7.57 -8.82
CA ALA A 134 -11.95 -7.45 -8.61
C ALA A 134 -12.34 -7.04 -7.18
N LEU A 135 -11.66 -7.59 -6.16
CA LEU A 135 -11.87 -7.17 -4.77
C LEU A 135 -11.38 -5.73 -4.53
N ALA A 136 -10.24 -5.37 -5.13
CA ALA A 136 -9.72 -4.01 -5.05
C ALA A 136 -10.68 -3.01 -5.72
N GLN A 137 -11.21 -3.36 -6.89
CA GLN A 137 -12.22 -2.57 -7.59
C GLN A 137 -13.49 -2.42 -6.74
N ASN A 138 -14.01 -3.53 -6.17
CA ASN A 138 -15.17 -3.49 -5.28
C ASN A 138 -14.92 -2.63 -4.03
N ALA A 139 -13.74 -2.72 -3.42
CA ALA A 139 -13.43 -1.97 -2.20
C ALA A 139 -13.14 -0.48 -2.44
N SER A 140 -12.82 -0.09 -3.67
CA SER A 140 -12.36 1.28 -3.97
C SER A 140 -13.19 2.02 -5.01
N TYR A 141 -14.23 1.41 -5.62
CA TYR A 141 -15.00 2.11 -6.68
C TYR A 141 -15.62 3.45 -6.23
N PRO A 142 -16.05 3.66 -4.97
CA PRO A 142 -16.54 4.98 -4.57
C PRO A 142 -15.44 6.05 -4.62
N LEU A 143 -14.22 5.70 -4.22
CA LEU A 143 -13.08 6.61 -4.29
C LEU A 143 -12.64 6.83 -5.74
N LEU A 144 -12.64 5.80 -6.58
CA LEU A 144 -12.36 5.93 -8.01
C LEU A 144 -13.38 6.85 -8.71
N ALA A 145 -14.67 6.69 -8.40
CA ALA A 145 -15.72 7.57 -8.92
C ALA A 145 -15.55 9.02 -8.46
N PHE A 146 -15.15 9.22 -7.20
CA PHE A 146 -14.86 10.54 -6.68
C PHE A 146 -13.63 11.16 -7.37
N ILE A 147 -12.55 10.40 -7.57
CA ILE A 147 -11.36 10.84 -8.32
C ILE A 147 -11.77 11.23 -9.75
N GLN A 148 -12.60 10.42 -10.43
CA GLN A 148 -13.09 10.74 -11.76
C GLN A 148 -13.84 12.08 -11.79
N GLN A 149 -14.70 12.33 -10.79
CA GLN A 149 -15.40 13.61 -10.66
C GLN A 149 -14.41 14.77 -10.47
N GLN A 150 -13.39 14.60 -9.61
CA GLN A 150 -12.38 15.64 -9.37
C GLN A 150 -11.53 15.94 -10.60
N LEU A 151 -11.17 14.93 -11.39
CA LEU A 151 -10.41 15.10 -12.64
C LEU A 151 -11.20 15.87 -13.72
N ASN A 152 -12.52 15.82 -13.66
CA ASN A 152 -13.42 16.56 -14.55
C ASN A 152 -13.90 17.91 -13.97
N SER A 153 -13.42 18.29 -12.78
CA SER A 153 -13.77 19.58 -12.15
C SER A 153 -12.96 20.72 -12.75
N GLU A 154 -13.40 21.97 -12.51
CA GLU A 154 -12.67 23.18 -12.92
C GLU A 154 -11.44 23.47 -12.03
N ASN A 155 -11.26 22.73 -10.94
CA ASN A 155 -10.14 22.90 -10.03
C ASN A 155 -8.83 22.51 -10.73
N LYS A 156 -7.82 23.35 -10.59
CA LYS A 156 -6.48 23.04 -11.10
C LYS A 156 -5.74 22.03 -10.24
N ILE A 157 -6.05 21.98 -8.95
CA ILE A 157 -5.46 21.08 -7.96
C ILE A 157 -6.58 20.59 -7.04
N ASN A 158 -6.63 19.27 -6.85
CA ASN A 158 -7.49 18.60 -5.88
C ASN A 158 -6.59 17.80 -4.94
N LEU A 159 -6.64 18.08 -3.63
CA LEU A 159 -5.90 17.33 -2.62
C LEU A 159 -6.86 16.40 -1.89
N LEU A 160 -6.62 15.09 -2.03
CA LEU A 160 -7.36 14.04 -1.33
C LEU A 160 -6.46 13.45 -0.23
N VAL A 161 -6.94 13.47 1.01
CA VAL A 161 -6.20 12.95 2.17
C VAL A 161 -6.86 11.65 2.63
N GLY A 162 -6.11 10.57 2.62
CA GLY A 162 -6.57 9.22 2.97
C GLY A 162 -5.51 8.44 3.74
N HIS A 163 -5.59 7.13 3.66
CA HIS A 163 -4.72 6.18 4.35
C HIS A 163 -3.92 5.33 3.36
N ASP A 164 -2.90 4.64 3.86
CA ASP A 164 -2.12 3.63 3.13
C ASP A 164 -3.00 2.58 2.43
N SER A 165 -4.07 2.12 3.10
CA SER A 165 -5.04 1.20 2.51
C SER A 165 -5.74 1.74 1.27
N ASN A 166 -5.98 3.06 1.19
CA ASN A 166 -6.54 3.69 -0.01
C ASN A 166 -5.57 3.61 -1.18
N ILE A 167 -4.29 3.90 -0.94
CA ILE A 167 -3.25 3.79 -1.97
C ILE A 167 -3.16 2.36 -2.48
N VAL A 168 -3.07 1.37 -1.59
CA VAL A 168 -3.00 -0.06 -1.97
C VAL A 168 -4.20 -0.48 -2.82
N ALA A 169 -5.41 -0.11 -2.39
CA ALA A 169 -6.64 -0.46 -3.10
C ALA A 169 -6.71 0.21 -4.47
N LEU A 170 -6.35 1.50 -4.58
CA LEU A 170 -6.32 2.23 -5.85
C LEU A 170 -5.30 1.65 -6.83
N LEU A 171 -4.08 1.36 -6.37
CA LEU A 171 -3.04 0.77 -7.23
C LEU A 171 -3.47 -0.58 -7.80
N ALA A 172 -4.07 -1.43 -6.96
CA ALA A 172 -4.56 -2.74 -7.39
C ALA A 172 -5.79 -2.61 -8.31
N ALA A 173 -6.75 -1.74 -7.98
CA ALA A 173 -7.98 -1.55 -8.77
C ALA A 173 -7.73 -0.96 -10.16
N LEU A 174 -6.70 -0.12 -10.30
CA LEU A 174 -6.28 0.47 -11.56
C LEU A 174 -5.31 -0.43 -12.35
N GLY A 175 -5.00 -1.64 -11.85
CA GLY A 175 -4.07 -2.55 -12.51
C GLY A 175 -2.67 -1.97 -12.66
N VAL A 176 -2.17 -1.28 -11.62
CA VAL A 176 -0.80 -0.75 -11.64
C VAL A 176 0.20 -1.92 -11.66
N GLU A 177 1.13 -1.86 -12.62
CA GLU A 177 2.20 -2.84 -12.76
C GLU A 177 3.15 -2.81 -11.55
N PRO A 178 3.93 -3.89 -11.29
CA PRO A 178 4.92 -3.90 -10.25
C PRO A 178 5.88 -2.70 -10.33
N TYR A 179 6.14 -2.07 -9.21
CA TYR A 179 7.03 -0.92 -9.08
C TYR A 179 7.90 -1.05 -7.84
N GLU A 180 9.00 -0.32 -7.83
CA GLU A 180 9.89 -0.17 -6.69
C GLU A 180 10.04 1.31 -6.33
N LEU A 181 10.23 1.60 -5.05
CA LEU A 181 10.47 2.94 -4.53
C LEU A 181 11.91 3.01 -4.03
N ASP A 182 12.75 3.70 -4.79
CA ASP A 182 14.17 3.84 -4.47
C ASP A 182 14.36 4.54 -3.11
N ASP A 183 15.32 4.06 -2.33
CA ASP A 183 15.67 4.61 -1.01
C ASP A 183 14.50 4.61 0.00
N SER A 184 13.49 3.77 -0.20
CA SER A 184 12.40 3.54 0.73
C SER A 184 12.45 2.14 1.33
N LEU A 185 12.22 2.03 2.65
CA LEU A 185 12.02 0.75 3.32
C LEU A 185 10.62 0.18 3.05
N GLU A 186 9.68 1.02 2.69
CA GLU A 186 8.27 0.68 2.56
C GLU A 186 7.79 0.81 1.11
N ASN A 187 6.96 -0.13 0.67
CA ASN A 187 6.26 0.00 -0.61
C ASN A 187 5.15 1.07 -0.57
N ILE A 188 4.67 1.37 0.63
CA ILE A 188 3.68 2.42 0.90
C ILE A 188 4.20 3.28 2.05
N PRO A 189 5.18 4.16 1.78
CA PRO A 189 5.79 4.98 2.82
C PRO A 189 4.82 6.02 3.38
N ILE A 190 5.05 6.39 4.64
CA ILE A 190 4.30 7.47 5.28
C ILE A 190 4.44 8.78 4.49
N GLY A 191 3.37 9.53 4.36
CA GLY A 191 3.35 10.76 3.55
C GLY A 191 3.44 10.54 2.03
N GLY A 192 3.52 9.28 1.59
CA GLY A 192 3.48 8.94 0.17
C GLY A 192 2.16 9.34 -0.48
N LYS A 193 2.18 9.70 -1.75
CA LYS A 193 1.01 10.18 -2.47
C LYS A 193 1.03 9.73 -3.93
N LEU A 194 -0.16 9.50 -4.47
CA LEU A 194 -0.37 9.28 -5.90
C LEU A 194 -0.67 10.63 -6.56
N LEU A 195 0.11 11.00 -7.55
CA LEU A 195 -0.05 12.23 -8.31
C LEU A 195 -0.68 11.89 -9.67
N PHE A 196 -1.94 12.27 -9.84
CA PHE A 196 -2.69 12.14 -11.09
C PHE A 196 -2.56 13.45 -11.86
N GLU A 197 -1.85 13.45 -12.99
CA GLU A 197 -1.60 14.63 -13.78
C GLU A 197 -2.25 14.57 -15.15
N VAL A 198 -3.01 15.61 -15.49
CA VAL A 198 -3.59 15.76 -16.82
C VAL A 198 -2.90 16.91 -17.54
N TRP A 199 -2.27 16.61 -18.66
CA TRP A 199 -1.48 17.55 -19.46
C TRP A 199 -2.12 17.81 -20.80
N LYS A 200 -2.12 19.07 -21.24
CA LYS A 200 -2.55 19.47 -22.59
C LYS A 200 -1.34 19.65 -23.50
N GLN A 201 -1.20 18.77 -24.47
CA GLN A 201 -0.12 18.81 -25.45
C GLN A 201 -0.31 19.98 -26.42
N LYS A 202 0.71 20.82 -26.57
CA LYS A 202 0.77 21.85 -27.58
C LYS A 202 1.51 21.32 -28.84
N PRO A 203 1.06 21.66 -30.09
CA PRO A 203 -0.10 22.47 -30.45
C PRO A 203 -1.41 21.65 -30.61
N SER A 204 -1.37 20.30 -30.54
CA SER A 204 -2.50 19.43 -30.88
C SER A 204 -3.73 19.62 -30.00
N GLY A 205 -3.56 20.14 -28.79
CA GLY A 205 -4.61 20.23 -27.80
C GLY A 205 -5.00 18.90 -27.14
N LYS A 206 -4.38 17.77 -27.55
CA LYS A 206 -4.65 16.45 -26.97
C LYS A 206 -4.31 16.39 -25.50
N LEU A 207 -5.16 15.73 -24.73
CA LEU A 207 -4.91 15.47 -23.31
C LEU A 207 -4.07 14.21 -23.14
N LYS A 208 -3.12 14.30 -22.22
CA LYS A 208 -2.24 13.22 -21.81
C LYS A 208 -2.35 13.04 -20.31
N PHE A 209 -2.09 11.85 -19.84
CA PHE A 209 -2.17 11.46 -18.45
C PHE A 209 -0.83 10.92 -17.95
N LYS A 210 -0.51 11.21 -16.71
CA LYS A 210 0.63 10.63 -16.00
C LYS A 210 0.22 10.29 -14.58
N LEU A 211 0.68 9.14 -14.09
CA LEU A 211 0.52 8.73 -12.70
C LEU A 211 1.89 8.51 -12.08
N ASP A 212 2.17 9.24 -11.03
CA ASP A 212 3.42 9.09 -10.30
C ASP A 212 3.17 8.77 -8.83
N TYR A 213 4.07 8.00 -8.24
CA TYR A 213 4.19 7.87 -6.80
C TYR A 213 5.23 8.88 -6.30
N VAL A 214 4.81 9.82 -5.46
CA VAL A 214 5.69 10.84 -4.86
C VAL A 214 5.85 10.54 -3.38
N TYR A 215 7.09 10.46 -2.90
CA TYR A 215 7.40 10.03 -1.53
C TYR A 215 8.72 10.62 -1.04
N GLN A 216 8.87 10.72 0.26
CA GLN A 216 10.16 11.00 0.88
C GLN A 216 10.95 9.70 1.01
N THR A 217 12.28 9.79 0.83
CA THR A 217 13.16 8.66 1.13
C THR A 217 13.14 8.37 2.63
N THR A 218 13.56 7.17 3.02
CA THR A 218 13.72 6.82 4.44
C THR A 218 14.62 7.82 5.16
N GLU A 219 15.72 8.24 4.54
CA GLU A 219 16.64 9.22 5.09
C GLU A 219 16.00 10.61 5.26
N GLN A 220 15.23 11.06 4.26
CA GLN A 220 14.48 12.33 4.37
C GLN A 220 13.46 12.31 5.50
N LEU A 221 12.80 11.16 5.74
CA LEU A 221 11.85 11.00 6.84
C LEU A 221 12.55 11.06 8.20
N ILE A 222 13.62 10.28 8.39
CA ILE A 222 14.37 10.20 9.66
C ILE A 222 14.98 11.55 10.03
N ASN A 223 15.58 12.24 9.05
CA ASN A 223 16.25 13.52 9.26
C ASN A 223 15.26 14.70 9.27
N ILE A 224 13.95 14.44 9.13
CA ILE A 224 12.91 15.49 9.02
C ILE A 224 13.33 16.56 7.99
N THR A 225 13.87 16.10 6.86
CA THR A 225 14.44 16.98 5.84
C THR A 225 13.38 17.91 5.27
N PRO A 226 13.55 19.24 5.35
CA PRO A 226 12.62 20.17 4.73
C PRO A 226 12.62 19.99 3.20
N LEU A 227 11.44 19.69 2.65
CA LEU A 227 11.30 19.55 1.21
C LEU A 227 11.33 20.92 0.52
N SER A 228 12.06 20.99 -0.59
CA SER A 228 12.18 22.19 -1.42
C SER A 228 12.51 21.79 -2.85
N LEU A 229 12.64 22.77 -3.76
CA LEU A 229 13.12 22.49 -5.12
C LEU A 229 14.58 22.00 -5.16
N ALA A 230 15.39 22.33 -4.14
CA ALA A 230 16.75 21.83 -4.00
C ALA A 230 16.83 20.44 -3.32
N THR A 231 15.84 20.12 -2.51
CA THR A 231 15.71 18.83 -1.81
C THR A 231 14.31 18.26 -2.06
N PRO A 232 14.00 17.86 -3.32
CA PRO A 232 12.66 17.37 -3.67
C PRO A 232 12.40 15.98 -3.06
N PRO A 233 11.14 15.59 -2.93
CA PRO A 233 10.81 14.19 -2.69
C PRO A 233 11.19 13.33 -3.89
N ASN A 234 11.34 12.03 -3.71
CA ASN A 234 11.48 11.10 -4.81
C ASN A 234 10.14 10.93 -5.55
N GLN A 235 10.23 10.57 -6.83
CA GLN A 235 9.09 10.37 -7.71
C GLN A 235 9.34 9.15 -8.61
N THR A 236 8.42 8.21 -8.60
CA THR A 236 8.45 7.00 -9.44
C THR A 236 7.24 6.99 -10.36
N ALA A 237 7.49 6.93 -11.68
CA ALA A 237 6.42 6.89 -12.67
C ALA A 237 5.77 5.50 -12.71
N LEU A 238 4.47 5.44 -12.44
CA LEU A 238 3.68 4.21 -12.44
C LEU A 238 3.11 3.91 -13.83
N THR A 239 3.03 2.62 -14.18
CA THR A 239 2.39 2.14 -15.41
C THR A 239 1.07 1.46 -15.05
N LEU A 240 0.02 1.76 -15.80
CA LEU A 240 -1.28 1.11 -15.66
C LEU A 240 -1.49 0.13 -16.81
N LYS A 241 -2.01 -1.03 -16.49
CA LYS A 241 -2.45 -2.00 -17.51
C LYS A 241 -3.51 -1.35 -18.40
N GLY A 242 -3.32 -1.42 -19.70
CA GLY A 242 -4.22 -0.79 -20.69
C GLY A 242 -4.04 0.70 -20.89
N CYS A 243 -3.02 1.32 -20.26
CA CYS A 243 -2.66 2.72 -20.45
C CYS A 243 -1.13 2.84 -20.64
N GLU A 244 -0.66 2.35 -21.76
CA GLU A 244 0.76 2.29 -22.09
C GLU A 244 1.36 3.69 -22.23
N LYS A 245 2.58 3.85 -21.71
CA LYS A 245 3.30 5.12 -21.73
C LYS A 245 4.02 5.32 -23.05
N ASP A 246 3.97 6.54 -23.56
CA ASP A 246 4.84 7.00 -24.66
C ASP A 246 6.28 7.23 -24.14
N GLU A 247 7.20 7.57 -25.07
CA GLU A 247 8.62 7.85 -24.78
C GLU A 247 8.84 8.94 -23.72
N LYS A 248 7.83 9.78 -23.49
CA LYS A 248 7.86 10.86 -22.48
C LYS A 248 7.19 10.47 -21.15
N GLY A 249 6.76 9.21 -21.03
CA GLY A 249 6.13 8.69 -19.83
C GLY A 249 4.64 9.03 -19.68
N PHE A 250 3.97 9.49 -20.75
CA PHE A 250 2.56 9.82 -20.74
C PHE A 250 1.73 8.73 -21.41
N CYS A 251 0.57 8.44 -20.84
CA CYS A 251 -0.50 7.69 -21.47
C CYS A 251 -1.50 8.66 -22.14
N ASP A 252 -2.28 8.15 -23.10
CA ASP A 252 -3.42 8.89 -23.64
C ASP A 252 -4.52 9.04 -22.58
N TYR A 253 -5.06 10.26 -22.42
CA TYR A 253 -6.03 10.55 -21.36
C TYR A 253 -7.35 9.80 -21.56
N GLU A 254 -7.80 9.59 -22.79
CA GLU A 254 -9.03 8.83 -23.05
C GLU A 254 -8.89 7.36 -22.69
N ARG A 255 -7.70 6.79 -22.93
CA ARG A 255 -7.34 5.44 -22.47
C ARG A 255 -7.36 5.34 -20.95
N PHE A 256 -6.76 6.28 -20.25
CA PHE A 256 -6.86 6.34 -18.79
C PHE A 256 -8.31 6.43 -18.31
N GLN A 257 -9.12 7.30 -18.92
CA GLN A 257 -10.55 7.43 -18.59
C GLN A 257 -11.32 6.12 -18.84
N GLN A 258 -10.94 5.35 -19.85
CA GLN A 258 -11.50 4.02 -20.09
C GLN A 258 -11.15 3.06 -18.95
N VAL A 259 -9.85 2.93 -18.58
CA VAL A 259 -9.40 2.10 -17.45
C VAL A 259 -10.15 2.47 -16.18
N LEU A 260 -10.28 3.76 -15.90
CA LEU A 260 -10.96 4.27 -14.71
C LEU A 260 -12.45 3.89 -14.70
N ARG A 261 -13.17 4.09 -15.83
CA ARG A 261 -14.58 3.69 -15.95
C ARG A 261 -14.77 2.18 -15.79
N GLU A 262 -13.94 1.38 -16.45
CA GLU A 262 -14.00 -0.08 -16.34
C GLU A 262 -13.79 -0.55 -14.89
N SER A 263 -12.81 0.03 -14.18
CA SER A 263 -12.56 -0.28 -12.77
C SER A 263 -13.76 0.08 -11.88
N ILE A 264 -14.39 1.23 -12.12
CA ILE A 264 -15.59 1.66 -11.39
C ILE A 264 -16.76 0.71 -11.64
N GLU A 265 -17.04 0.39 -12.91
CA GLU A 265 -18.17 -0.48 -13.28
C GLU A 265 -17.97 -1.93 -12.79
N ASN A 266 -16.76 -2.45 -12.86
CA ASN A 266 -16.45 -3.77 -12.31
C ASN A 266 -16.59 -3.80 -10.80
N GLY A 267 -16.22 -2.73 -10.10
CA GLY A 267 -16.36 -2.63 -8.65
C GLY A 267 -17.81 -2.61 -8.15
N LYS A 268 -18.78 -2.29 -9.01
CA LYS A 268 -20.21 -2.29 -8.69
C LYS A 268 -20.88 -3.66 -8.84
N LYS A 269 -20.23 -4.61 -9.53
CA LYS A 269 -20.72 -5.99 -9.73
C LYS A 269 -20.46 -6.87 -8.53
#